data_b5c4237b4da67c2574a04a836d2ae62c
#
_entry.id   b5c4237b4da67c2574a04a836d2ae62c
#
_cell.length_a   1.000
_cell.length_b   1.000
_cell.length_c   1.000
_cell.angle_alpha   90.00
_cell.angle_beta   90.00
_cell.angle_gamma   90.00
#
_symmetry.space_group_name_H-M   'P 1'
#
loop_
_entity.id
_entity.type
_entity.pdbx_description
1 polymer ?
#
loop_
_entity_poly.entity_id
_entity_poly.type
_entity_poly.pdbx_seq_one_letter_code
_entity_poly.pdbx_strand_id
1 'polypeptide(L)'
;EQIAMKEGIKWSQVPFKSGPEAVIACLGGHTEGAAQGPADVLPHVKAGKLKMLLVLNEKRWEEAPNVPTIFEKGHNFGVISYLSIYGPKAMPESIRQKLENAFRNGMKDRTFSETLKQFQVEESYLSGKEYSAKWRSQYQEMGKILDALGLVEK
;
A
#
# COMPACT_ATOMS: atom_id res chain seq x y z
N GLU A 1 2.85 0.84 -13.84
CA GLU A 1 2.29 0.94 -15.20
C GLU A 1 1.46 2.22 -15.39
N GLN A 2 0.49 2.56 -14.54
CA GLN A 2 -0.37 3.76 -14.71
C GLN A 2 0.42 5.05 -14.90
N ILE A 3 1.50 5.27 -14.14
CA ILE A 3 2.38 6.44 -14.30
C ILE A 3 3.00 6.41 -15.71
N ALA A 4 3.57 5.26 -16.08
CA ALA A 4 4.23 5.10 -17.37
C ALA A 4 3.29 5.38 -18.53
N MET A 5 2.07 4.83 -18.50
CA MET A 5 1.04 5.09 -19.51
C MET A 5 0.68 6.57 -19.60
N LYS A 6 0.48 7.24 -18.48
CA LYS A 6 0.06 8.65 -18.43
C LYS A 6 1.18 9.59 -18.88
N GLU A 7 2.42 9.29 -18.53
CA GLU A 7 3.59 10.11 -18.83
C GLU A 7 4.27 9.72 -20.17
N GLY A 8 3.76 8.69 -20.87
CA GLY A 8 4.37 8.21 -22.11
C GLY A 8 5.76 7.58 -21.91
N ILE A 9 6.06 7.10 -20.71
CA ILE A 9 7.34 6.49 -20.35
C ILE A 9 7.26 4.99 -20.61
N LYS A 10 8.34 4.42 -21.12
CA LYS A 10 8.50 2.97 -21.23
C LYS A 10 9.50 2.50 -20.18
N TRP A 11 9.10 1.55 -19.33
CA TRP A 11 9.96 0.83 -18.42
C TRP A 11 9.71 -0.66 -18.47
N SER A 12 10.68 -1.45 -18.03
CA SER A 12 10.54 -2.89 -17.87
C SER A 12 10.26 -3.20 -16.41
N GLN A 13 9.21 -3.95 -16.16
CA GLN A 13 8.91 -4.46 -14.82
C GLN A 13 9.71 -5.72 -14.54
N VAL A 14 10.37 -5.76 -13.39
CA VAL A 14 11.06 -6.94 -12.89
C VAL A 14 10.35 -7.40 -11.63
N PRO A 15 9.54 -8.47 -11.68
CA PRO A 15 8.85 -9.00 -10.51
C PRO A 15 9.82 -9.75 -9.60
N PHE A 16 9.70 -9.50 -8.28
CA PHE A 16 10.42 -10.18 -7.22
C PHE A 16 9.45 -10.95 -6.32
N LYS A 17 9.93 -11.95 -5.60
CA LYS A 17 9.11 -12.75 -4.69
C LYS A 17 8.75 -12.02 -3.41
N SER A 18 9.52 -11.00 -3.04
CA SER A 18 9.30 -10.21 -1.82
C SER A 18 9.79 -8.78 -1.97
N GLY A 19 9.27 -7.88 -1.12
CA GLY A 19 9.70 -6.47 -1.06
C GLY A 19 11.18 -6.31 -0.75
N PRO A 20 11.72 -6.97 0.29
CA PRO A 20 13.15 -6.92 0.59
C PRO A 20 14.05 -7.33 -0.57
N GLU A 21 13.66 -8.36 -1.35
CA GLU A 21 14.43 -8.82 -2.51
C GLU A 21 14.51 -7.74 -3.60
N ALA A 22 13.39 -7.06 -3.88
CA ALA A 22 13.34 -5.94 -4.82
C ALA A 22 14.21 -4.77 -4.35
N VAL A 23 14.22 -4.46 -3.06
CA VAL A 23 15.06 -3.42 -2.46
C VAL A 23 16.54 -3.77 -2.59
N ILE A 24 16.93 -5.02 -2.31
CA ILE A 24 18.32 -5.49 -2.46
C ILE A 24 18.77 -5.39 -3.93
N ALA A 25 17.92 -5.77 -4.88
CA ALA A 25 18.22 -5.63 -6.30
C ALA A 25 18.46 -4.17 -6.72
N CYS A 26 17.66 -3.25 -6.19
CA CYS A 26 17.84 -1.81 -6.41
C CYS A 26 19.15 -1.29 -5.77
N LEU A 27 19.46 -1.71 -4.55
CA LEU A 27 20.72 -1.37 -3.87
C LEU A 27 21.95 -1.88 -4.61
N GLY A 28 21.83 -3.05 -5.24
CA GLY A 28 22.88 -3.66 -6.06
C GLY A 28 22.99 -3.10 -7.48
N GLY A 29 22.13 -2.15 -7.86
CA GLY A 29 22.11 -1.59 -9.22
C GLY A 29 21.58 -2.54 -10.30
N HIS A 30 20.87 -3.61 -9.90
CA HIS A 30 20.23 -4.55 -10.83
C HIS A 30 18.90 -4.00 -11.36
N THR A 31 18.31 -3.03 -10.68
CA THR A 31 17.15 -2.24 -11.13
C THR A 31 17.38 -0.77 -10.81
N GLU A 32 16.86 0.13 -11.63
CA GLU A 32 17.01 1.59 -11.46
C GLU A 32 16.10 2.15 -10.35
N GLY A 33 15.08 1.40 -9.97
CA GLY A 33 14.14 1.81 -8.93
C GLY A 33 13.35 0.64 -8.37
N ALA A 34 12.75 0.83 -7.19
CA ALA A 34 11.85 -0.11 -6.55
C ALA A 34 10.62 0.61 -6.02
N ALA A 35 9.42 0.03 -6.22
CA ALA A 35 8.17 0.48 -5.64
C ALA A 35 7.79 -0.48 -4.50
N GLN A 36 8.03 -0.06 -3.26
CA GLN A 36 7.90 -0.93 -2.08
C GLN A 36 7.28 -0.18 -0.89
N GLY A 37 6.84 -0.93 0.10
CA GLY A 37 6.29 -0.38 1.33
C GLY A 37 7.34 0.32 2.21
N PRO A 38 6.91 1.20 3.14
CA PRO A 38 7.80 1.98 3.98
C PRO A 38 8.76 1.12 4.80
N ALA A 39 8.29 0.04 5.37
CA ALA A 39 9.10 -0.84 6.21
C ALA A 39 10.34 -1.40 5.49
N ASP A 40 10.22 -1.65 4.19
CA ASP A 40 11.33 -2.21 3.38
C ASP A 40 12.35 -1.14 2.97
N VAL A 41 11.94 0.10 2.73
CA VAL A 41 12.81 1.13 2.12
C VAL A 41 13.39 2.11 3.11
N LEU A 42 12.68 2.47 4.18
CA LEU A 42 13.08 3.54 5.09
C LEU A 42 14.41 3.33 5.80
N PRO A 43 14.79 2.11 6.24
CA PRO A 43 16.12 1.89 6.81
C PRO A 43 17.24 2.27 5.84
N HIS A 44 17.06 1.99 4.56
CA HIS A 44 18.03 2.28 3.52
C HIS A 44 18.05 3.77 3.12
N VAL A 45 16.89 4.42 3.16
CA VAL A 45 16.77 5.88 2.94
C VAL A 45 17.44 6.63 4.10
N LYS A 46 17.18 6.25 5.35
CA LYS A 46 17.82 6.84 6.54
C LYS A 46 19.33 6.62 6.56
N ALA A 47 19.81 5.50 6.02
CA ALA A 47 21.22 5.21 5.84
C ALA A 47 21.87 5.92 4.62
N GLY A 48 21.11 6.71 3.86
CA GLY A 48 21.57 7.41 2.66
C GLY A 48 21.91 6.51 1.47
N LYS A 49 21.50 5.22 1.52
CA LYS A 49 21.76 4.23 0.46
C LYS A 49 20.70 4.24 -0.64
N LEU A 50 19.51 4.72 -0.34
CA LEU A 50 18.42 4.93 -1.29
C LEU A 50 17.91 6.35 -1.20
N LYS A 51 17.39 6.87 -2.32
CA LYS A 51 16.69 8.14 -2.39
C LYS A 51 15.22 7.87 -2.65
N MET A 52 14.35 8.40 -1.80
CA MET A 52 12.91 8.37 -2.04
C MET A 52 12.54 9.45 -3.06
N LEU A 53 11.83 9.08 -4.11
CA LEU A 53 11.47 9.97 -5.22
C LEU A 53 10.01 10.40 -5.15
N LEU A 54 9.12 9.52 -4.70
CA LEU A 54 7.68 9.72 -4.74
C LEU A 54 6.99 8.88 -3.65
N VAL A 55 5.94 9.44 -3.07
CA VAL A 55 5.02 8.72 -2.17
C VAL A 55 3.73 8.40 -2.93
N LEU A 56 3.37 7.13 -3.01
CA LEU A 56 2.18 6.66 -3.72
C LEU A 56 0.91 6.74 -2.84
N ASN A 57 0.74 7.83 -2.08
CA ASN A 57 -0.39 8.06 -1.20
C ASN A 57 -0.85 9.51 -1.34
N GLU A 58 -2.01 9.84 -0.74
CA GLU A 58 -2.57 11.21 -0.71
C GLU A 58 -1.73 12.16 0.14
N LYS A 59 -1.16 11.65 1.22
CA LYS A 59 -0.36 12.44 2.16
C LYS A 59 1.12 12.08 2.07
N ARG A 60 1.97 13.08 2.28
CA ARG A 60 3.41 12.87 2.45
C ARG A 60 3.67 12.07 3.72
N TRP A 61 4.76 11.32 3.73
CA TRP A 61 5.20 10.66 4.95
C TRP A 61 5.86 11.64 5.91
N GLU A 62 5.59 11.46 7.21
CA GLU A 62 6.19 12.28 8.25
C GLU A 62 7.72 12.19 8.26
N GLU A 63 8.28 10.99 8.02
CA GLU A 63 9.71 10.77 7.95
C GLU A 63 10.37 11.26 6.65
N ALA A 64 9.58 11.64 5.65
CA ALA A 64 10.07 12.14 4.37
C ALA A 64 9.24 13.34 3.88
N PRO A 65 9.14 14.43 4.65
CA PRO A 65 8.23 15.55 4.38
C PRO A 65 8.58 16.30 3.09
N ASN A 66 9.80 16.18 2.60
CA ASN A 66 10.26 16.82 1.36
C ASN A 66 9.98 15.99 0.10
N VAL A 67 9.49 14.74 0.26
CA VAL A 67 9.17 13.88 -0.87
C VAL A 67 7.72 14.13 -1.31
N PRO A 68 7.48 14.49 -2.58
CA PRO A 68 6.14 14.76 -3.05
C PRO A 68 5.28 13.50 -3.11
N THR A 69 3.97 13.67 -3.02
CA THR A 69 3.02 12.60 -3.30
C THR A 69 2.72 12.49 -4.78
N ILE A 70 2.18 11.34 -5.18
CA ILE A 70 1.71 11.12 -6.55
C ILE A 70 0.58 12.09 -6.93
N PHE A 71 -0.27 12.48 -5.98
CA PHE A 71 -1.34 13.44 -6.17
C PHE A 71 -0.80 14.86 -6.42
N GLU A 72 0.25 15.27 -5.72
CA GLU A 72 0.93 16.55 -5.95
C GLU A 72 1.62 16.61 -7.34
N LYS A 73 1.88 15.44 -7.94
CA LYS A 73 2.39 15.31 -9.31
C LYS A 73 1.28 15.24 -10.36
N GLY A 74 0.02 15.49 -9.98
CA GLY A 74 -1.11 15.56 -10.91
C GLY A 74 -1.73 14.22 -11.29
N HIS A 75 -1.37 13.14 -10.60
CA HIS A 75 -2.00 11.84 -10.79
C HIS A 75 -3.11 11.65 -9.75
N ASN A 76 -4.28 11.23 -10.19
CA ASN A 76 -5.44 11.02 -9.33
C ASN A 76 -5.62 9.54 -8.95
N PHE A 77 -4.54 8.88 -8.54
CA PHE A 77 -4.54 7.51 -8.04
C PHE A 77 -3.41 7.32 -7.03
N GLY A 78 -3.60 6.38 -6.11
CA GLY A 78 -2.61 6.00 -5.11
C GLY A 78 -2.69 4.50 -4.83
N VAL A 79 -1.67 3.97 -4.18
CA VAL A 79 -1.65 2.58 -3.71
C VAL A 79 -1.94 2.58 -2.22
N ILE A 80 -3.13 2.12 -1.84
CA ILE A 80 -3.51 1.96 -0.45
C ILE A 80 -3.52 0.47 -0.13
N SER A 81 -2.66 0.05 0.79
CA SER A 81 -2.64 -1.31 1.31
C SER A 81 -3.43 -1.36 2.62
N TYR A 82 -4.39 -2.27 2.70
CA TYR A 82 -5.17 -2.50 3.90
C TYR A 82 -4.73 -3.79 4.60
N LEU A 83 -4.48 -3.69 5.90
CA LEU A 83 -4.45 -4.86 6.77
C LEU A 83 -5.87 -5.19 7.19
N SER A 84 -6.36 -6.36 6.82
CA SER A 84 -7.76 -6.72 6.98
C SER A 84 -7.92 -8.08 7.62
N ILE A 85 -8.97 -8.24 8.42
CA ILE A 85 -9.32 -9.50 9.05
C ILE A 85 -10.55 -10.05 8.35
N TYR A 86 -10.48 -11.29 7.92
CA TYR A 86 -11.55 -11.97 7.19
C TYR A 86 -12.11 -13.12 8.02
N GLY A 87 -13.40 -13.37 7.86
CA GLY A 87 -14.09 -14.52 8.44
C GLY A 87 -14.87 -15.30 7.39
N PRO A 88 -15.33 -16.52 7.71
CA PRO A 88 -16.20 -17.30 6.83
C PRO A 88 -17.45 -16.54 6.43
N LYS A 89 -17.88 -16.69 5.18
CA LYS A 89 -19.09 -16.02 4.64
C LYS A 89 -20.34 -16.32 5.45
N ALA A 90 -20.45 -17.54 5.99
CA ALA A 90 -21.57 -18.01 6.79
C ALA A 90 -21.48 -17.67 8.29
N MET A 91 -20.53 -16.81 8.69
CA MET A 91 -20.40 -16.38 10.09
C MET A 91 -21.67 -15.68 10.56
N PRO A 92 -22.29 -16.09 11.70
CA PRO A 92 -23.45 -15.41 12.28
C PRO A 92 -23.14 -13.93 12.55
N GLU A 93 -24.11 -13.06 12.27
CA GLU A 93 -23.95 -11.60 12.40
C GLU A 93 -23.57 -11.20 13.84
N SER A 94 -24.12 -11.86 14.87
CA SER A 94 -23.77 -11.61 16.27
C SER A 94 -22.30 -11.88 16.58
N ILE A 95 -21.72 -12.92 15.98
CA ILE A 95 -20.29 -13.26 16.12
C ILE A 95 -19.45 -12.20 15.38
N ARG A 96 -19.84 -11.85 14.15
CA ARG A 96 -19.16 -10.82 13.36
C ARG A 96 -19.09 -9.49 14.12
N GLN A 97 -20.19 -9.02 14.66
CA GLN A 97 -20.25 -7.78 15.43
C GLN A 97 -19.40 -7.84 16.70
N LYS A 98 -19.43 -8.98 17.41
CA LYS A 98 -18.63 -9.18 18.62
C LYS A 98 -17.13 -9.09 18.30
N LEU A 99 -16.68 -9.73 17.23
CA LEU A 99 -15.29 -9.65 16.76
C LEU A 99 -14.92 -8.25 16.31
N GLU A 100 -15.76 -7.59 15.50
CA GLU A 100 -15.53 -6.22 15.03
C GLU A 100 -15.35 -5.25 16.22
N ASN A 101 -16.19 -5.34 17.23
CA ASN A 101 -16.08 -4.53 18.44
C ASN A 101 -14.81 -4.85 19.24
N ALA A 102 -14.43 -6.13 19.33
CA ALA A 102 -13.20 -6.54 20.02
C ALA A 102 -11.96 -5.95 19.33
N PHE A 103 -11.87 -6.06 18.00
CA PHE A 103 -10.76 -5.48 17.22
C PHE A 103 -10.74 -3.95 17.31
N ARG A 104 -11.90 -3.29 17.18
CA ARG A 104 -11.98 -1.83 17.35
C ARG A 104 -11.49 -1.39 18.74
N ASN A 105 -11.82 -2.13 19.78
CA ASN A 105 -11.35 -1.82 21.12
C ASN A 105 -9.84 -2.11 21.28
N GLY A 106 -9.35 -3.21 20.71
CA GLY A 106 -7.93 -3.53 20.70
C GLY A 106 -7.07 -2.47 19.99
N MET A 107 -7.59 -1.83 18.96
CA MET A 107 -6.89 -0.73 18.29
C MET A 107 -6.67 0.51 19.19
N LYS A 108 -7.43 0.66 20.28
CA LYS A 108 -7.22 1.74 21.25
C LYS A 108 -6.10 1.44 22.26
N ASP A 109 -5.56 0.23 22.22
CA ASP A 109 -4.46 -0.17 23.09
C ASP A 109 -3.16 0.55 22.67
N ARG A 110 -2.43 1.02 23.67
CA ARG A 110 -1.16 1.75 23.44
C ARG A 110 -0.13 0.90 22.71
N THR A 111 -0.05 -0.39 23.03
CA THR A 111 0.89 -1.32 22.40
C THR A 111 0.61 -1.47 20.92
N PHE A 112 -0.69 -1.46 20.53
CA PHE A 112 -1.09 -1.49 19.13
C PHE A 112 -0.60 -0.24 18.37
N SER A 113 -0.87 0.95 18.90
CA SER A 113 -0.42 2.21 18.30
C SER A 113 1.10 2.30 18.21
N GLU A 114 1.83 1.85 19.23
CA GLU A 114 3.30 1.80 19.22
C GLU A 114 3.82 0.82 18.17
N THR A 115 3.16 -0.34 18.00
CA THR A 115 3.49 -1.31 16.96
C THR A 115 3.28 -0.74 15.57
N LEU A 116 2.15 -0.07 15.31
CA LEU A 116 1.91 0.59 14.01
C LEU A 116 2.98 1.63 13.68
N LYS A 117 3.38 2.45 14.66
CA LYS A 117 4.48 3.43 14.48
C LYS A 117 5.80 2.75 14.15
N GLN A 118 6.11 1.62 14.81
CA GLN A 118 7.33 0.85 14.53
C GLN A 118 7.35 0.32 13.09
N PHE A 119 6.22 -0.12 12.58
CA PHE A 119 6.05 -0.56 11.19
C PHE A 119 5.73 0.57 10.22
N GLN A 120 5.61 1.80 10.71
CA GLN A 120 5.30 3.00 9.92
C GLN A 120 3.98 2.87 9.14
N VAL A 121 3.01 2.26 9.77
CA VAL A 121 1.66 2.11 9.28
C VAL A 121 0.77 3.18 9.94
N GLU A 122 0.07 3.96 9.13
CA GLU A 122 -0.91 4.93 9.63
C GLU A 122 -2.10 4.19 10.24
N GLU A 123 -2.49 4.59 11.45
CA GLU A 123 -3.67 4.04 12.10
C GLU A 123 -4.92 4.49 11.34
N SER A 124 -5.68 3.51 10.85
CA SER A 124 -6.94 3.74 10.15
C SER A 124 -7.90 2.61 10.44
N TYR A 125 -9.10 2.94 10.92
CA TYR A 125 -10.16 1.98 11.14
C TYR A 125 -11.26 2.14 10.11
N LEU A 126 -11.64 1.02 9.50
CA LEU A 126 -12.86 0.90 8.71
C LEU A 126 -13.70 -0.26 9.26
N SER A 127 -14.99 -0.02 9.44
CA SER A 127 -15.94 -1.10 9.71
C SER A 127 -15.98 -2.09 8.55
N GLY A 128 -16.42 -3.31 8.80
CA GLY A 128 -16.55 -4.33 7.76
C GLY A 128 -17.41 -3.88 6.57
N LYS A 129 -18.43 -3.04 6.83
CA LYS A 129 -19.31 -2.46 5.78
C LYS A 129 -18.56 -1.44 4.92
N GLU A 130 -17.86 -0.49 5.56
CA GLU A 130 -17.09 0.55 4.88
C GLU A 130 -15.93 -0.05 4.10
N TYR A 131 -15.20 -1.00 4.71
CA TYR A 131 -14.14 -1.71 4.03
C TYR A 131 -14.62 -2.48 2.81
N SER A 132 -15.74 -3.22 2.94
CA SER A 132 -16.30 -3.98 1.81
C SER A 132 -16.72 -3.08 0.65
N ALA A 133 -17.28 -1.89 0.92
CA ALA A 133 -17.63 -0.93 -0.11
C ALA A 133 -16.38 -0.39 -0.82
N LYS A 134 -15.37 -0.01 -0.07
CA LYS A 134 -14.09 0.52 -0.57
C LYS A 134 -13.32 -0.54 -1.38
N TRP A 135 -13.28 -1.78 -0.88
CA TRP A 135 -12.64 -2.90 -1.56
C TRP A 135 -13.30 -3.21 -2.91
N ARG A 136 -14.64 -3.20 -2.98
CA ARG A 136 -15.37 -3.41 -4.25
C ARG A 136 -15.06 -2.33 -5.28
N SER A 137 -15.00 -1.07 -4.87
CA SER A 137 -14.63 0.05 -5.75
C SER A 137 -13.22 -0.14 -6.30
N GLN A 138 -12.26 -0.43 -5.43
CA GLN A 138 -10.87 -0.67 -5.84
C GLN A 138 -10.72 -1.90 -6.75
N TYR A 139 -11.46 -2.97 -6.47
CA TYR A 139 -11.45 -4.16 -7.31
C TYR A 139 -11.94 -3.85 -8.73
N GLN A 140 -13.02 -3.05 -8.86
CA GLN A 140 -13.53 -2.63 -10.16
C GLN A 140 -12.56 -1.71 -10.92
N GLU A 141 -11.93 -0.78 -10.22
CA GLU A 141 -10.91 0.10 -10.82
C GLU A 141 -9.68 -0.70 -11.27
N MET A 142 -9.20 -1.60 -10.42
CA MET A 142 -8.06 -2.45 -10.77
C MET A 142 -8.37 -3.36 -11.96
N GLY A 143 -9.59 -3.91 -12.03
CA GLY A 143 -10.03 -4.70 -13.18
C GLY A 143 -9.91 -3.91 -14.49
N LYS A 144 -10.39 -2.68 -14.53
CA LYS A 144 -10.28 -1.81 -15.72
C LYS A 144 -8.81 -1.54 -16.12
N ILE A 145 -7.93 -1.37 -15.13
CA ILE A 145 -6.51 -1.14 -15.37
C ILE A 145 -5.86 -2.39 -15.94
N LEU A 146 -6.13 -3.54 -15.36
CA LEU A 146 -5.59 -4.83 -15.82
C LEU A 146 -6.09 -5.16 -17.24
N ASP A 147 -7.37 -4.90 -17.53
CA ASP A 147 -7.93 -5.02 -18.87
C ASP A 147 -7.21 -4.12 -19.89
N ALA A 148 -7.00 -2.85 -19.54
CA ALA A 148 -6.29 -1.89 -20.41
C ALA A 148 -4.83 -2.28 -20.65
N LEU A 149 -4.21 -2.99 -19.71
CA LEU A 149 -2.83 -3.50 -19.81
C LEU A 149 -2.75 -4.86 -20.50
N GLY A 150 -3.89 -5.51 -20.82
CA GLY A 150 -3.91 -6.87 -21.39
C GLY A 150 -3.44 -7.95 -20.40
N LEU A 151 -3.53 -7.70 -19.10
CA LEU A 151 -3.08 -8.60 -18.03
C LEU A 151 -4.21 -9.47 -17.44
N VAL A 152 -5.42 -9.36 -17.96
CA VAL A 152 -6.53 -10.24 -17.58
C VAL A 152 -6.49 -11.47 -18.48
N GLU A 153 -6.25 -12.64 -17.91
CA GLU A 153 -6.49 -13.91 -18.59
C GLU A 153 -7.98 -14.05 -18.91
N LYS A 154 -8.29 -14.35 -20.17
CA LYS A 154 -9.66 -14.60 -20.64
C LYS A 154 -10.10 -16.02 -20.30
#